data_0b9d989f5d8d2fd93e5048b7e1359158
#
_entry.id   0b9d989f5d8d2fd93e5048b7e1359158
#
_cell.length_a   1.000
_cell.length_b   1.000
_cell.length_c   1.000
_cell.angle_alpha   90.00
_cell.angle_beta   90.00
_cell.angle_gamma   90.00
#
_symmetry.space_group_name_H-M   'P 1'
#
loop_
_entity.id
_entity.type
_entity.pdbx_description
1 polymer ?
#
loop_
_entity_poly.entity_id
_entity_poly.type
_entity_poly.pdbx_seq_one_letter_code
_entity_poly.pdbx_strand_id
1 'polypeptide(L)'
;MACEETGMGRFEDKVLKKRVAIEKTPGPEFFTTHAVSGDNGLVLEEMAPFGVIASICPSTNPVASVINNTICMIAGGNAVVFAPHPGAAKCTHRTVEIVMKSLRESGAPDGLISSLQHVSLDAMNELMTSPNVNLISATGGPGVVRAALQSGKPAIGAGPGNPPVVVDETADVEQAAIDIITGASFDNNLQCIAKFVDRKSVV
;
A
#
# COMPACT_ATOMS: atom_id res chain seq x y z
N MET A 1 -17.31 9.34 1.08
CA MET A 1 -17.22 8.16 0.18
C MET A 1 -16.53 6.96 0.84
N ALA A 2 -15.21 6.99 1.19
CA ALA A 2 -14.56 5.79 1.79
C ALA A 2 -15.16 5.41 3.15
N CYS A 3 -15.36 6.35 4.08
CA CYS A 3 -16.01 6.09 5.37
C CYS A 3 -17.46 5.62 5.22
N GLU A 4 -18.18 6.17 4.26
CA GLU A 4 -19.59 5.81 3.99
C GLU A 4 -19.71 4.40 3.42
N GLU A 5 -18.85 4.03 2.49
CA GLU A 5 -18.88 2.72 1.86
C GLU A 5 -18.39 1.61 2.80
N THR A 6 -17.30 1.85 3.54
CA THR A 6 -16.68 0.82 4.39
C THR A 6 -17.24 0.80 5.79
N GLY A 7 -17.91 1.87 6.24
CA GLY A 7 -18.32 2.04 7.64
C GLY A 7 -17.15 2.22 8.62
N MET A 8 -15.92 2.46 8.12
CA MET A 8 -14.69 2.39 8.91
C MET A 8 -13.95 3.72 8.96
N GLY A 9 -13.38 4.02 10.14
CA GLY A 9 -12.47 5.14 10.36
C GLY A 9 -13.15 6.48 10.56
N ARG A 10 -12.32 7.53 10.64
CA ARG A 10 -12.75 8.93 10.81
C ARG A 10 -12.41 9.74 9.57
N PHE A 11 -13.30 10.65 9.19
CA PHE A 11 -13.14 11.43 7.95
C PHE A 11 -11.85 12.26 7.94
N GLU A 12 -11.55 12.96 9.02
CA GLU A 12 -10.37 13.83 9.18
C GLU A 12 -9.08 13.01 9.04
N ASP A 13 -9.02 11.86 9.69
CA ASP A 13 -7.87 10.96 9.64
C ASP A 13 -7.70 10.35 8.24
N LYS A 14 -8.81 10.03 7.56
CA LYS A 14 -8.77 9.57 6.16
C LYS A 14 -8.24 10.66 5.22
N VAL A 15 -8.55 11.93 5.47
CA VAL A 15 -8.00 13.06 4.69
C VAL A 15 -6.50 13.19 4.95
N LEU A 16 -6.09 13.16 6.22
CA LEU A 16 -4.68 13.24 6.59
C LEU A 16 -3.85 12.08 5.99
N LYS A 17 -4.37 10.85 6.05
CA LYS A 17 -3.70 9.69 5.42
C LYS A 17 -3.47 9.86 3.93
N LYS A 18 -4.45 10.41 3.20
CA LYS A 18 -4.30 10.67 1.77
C LYS A 18 -3.24 11.73 1.49
N ARG A 19 -3.22 12.80 2.29
CA ARG A 19 -2.19 13.83 2.20
C ARG A 19 -0.79 13.22 2.42
N VAL A 20 -0.62 12.44 3.47
CA VAL A 20 0.64 11.74 3.76
C VAL A 20 1.02 10.79 2.60
N ALA A 21 0.06 10.04 2.05
CA ALA A 21 0.32 9.16 0.90
C ALA A 21 0.77 9.94 -0.34
N ILE A 22 0.27 11.14 -0.58
CA ILE A 22 0.68 11.98 -1.72
C ILE A 22 2.05 12.62 -1.46
N GLU A 23 2.25 13.21 -0.27
CA GLU A 23 3.41 14.06 0.01
C GLU A 23 4.65 13.28 0.45
N LYS A 24 4.48 12.07 1.00
CA LYS A 24 5.57 11.30 1.64
C LYS A 24 5.87 9.97 0.96
N THR A 25 5.09 9.56 -0.04
CA THR A 25 5.43 8.36 -0.81
C THR A 25 6.64 8.66 -1.70
N PRO A 26 7.70 7.83 -1.63
CA PRO A 26 8.85 7.98 -2.50
C PRO A 26 8.48 7.86 -3.97
N GLY A 27 9.09 8.71 -4.79
CA GLY A 27 8.91 8.76 -6.23
C GLY A 27 10.19 8.39 -7.01
N PRO A 28 10.37 8.94 -8.23
CA PRO A 28 11.49 8.61 -9.10
C PRO A 28 12.87 8.89 -8.51
N GLU A 29 12.97 9.76 -7.52
CA GLU A 29 14.22 10.12 -6.83
C GLU A 29 14.91 8.92 -6.15
N PHE A 30 14.18 7.83 -5.90
CA PHE A 30 14.72 6.59 -5.35
C PHE A 30 15.40 5.69 -6.40
N PHE A 31 15.16 5.93 -7.69
CA PHE A 31 15.65 5.07 -8.78
C PHE A 31 16.91 5.66 -9.40
N THR A 32 17.94 5.89 -8.57
CA THR A 32 19.24 6.39 -9.02
C THR A 32 20.19 5.24 -9.30
N THR A 33 20.97 5.35 -10.38
CA THR A 33 22.05 4.40 -10.68
C THR A 33 23.08 4.44 -9.55
N HIS A 34 23.40 3.29 -8.99
CA HIS A 34 24.43 3.14 -7.96
C HIS A 34 25.70 2.57 -8.59
N ALA A 35 26.83 3.23 -8.36
CA ALA A 35 28.11 2.83 -8.90
C ALA A 35 29.09 2.51 -7.78
N VAL A 36 29.64 1.31 -7.77
CA VAL A 36 30.68 0.90 -6.82
C VAL A 36 31.93 0.52 -7.62
N SER A 37 33.02 1.22 -7.39
CA SER A 37 34.31 0.91 -8.00
C SER A 37 35.29 0.34 -6.96
N GLY A 38 36.13 -0.58 -7.39
CA GLY A 38 37.21 -1.18 -6.60
C GLY A 38 38.41 -1.51 -7.47
N ASP A 39 39.43 -2.11 -6.87
CA ASP A 39 40.68 -2.44 -7.57
C ASP A 39 40.52 -3.39 -8.77
N ASN A 40 39.43 -4.15 -8.79
CA ASN A 40 39.17 -5.17 -9.81
C ASN A 40 38.03 -4.84 -10.79
N GLY A 41 37.47 -3.62 -10.72
CA GLY A 41 36.43 -3.22 -11.66
C GLY A 41 35.38 -2.25 -11.12
N LEU A 42 34.31 -2.10 -11.92
CA LEU A 42 33.16 -1.23 -11.66
C LEU A 42 31.89 -2.07 -11.70
N VAL A 43 31.05 -1.93 -10.69
CA VAL A 43 29.68 -2.48 -10.65
C VAL A 43 28.69 -1.32 -10.74
N LEU A 44 27.77 -1.40 -11.69
CA LEU A 44 26.62 -0.49 -11.81
C LEU A 44 25.36 -1.25 -11.42
N GLU A 45 24.58 -0.66 -10.52
CA GLU A 45 23.27 -1.17 -10.11
C GLU A 45 22.19 -0.22 -10.62
N GLU A 46 21.28 -0.76 -11.41
CA GLU A 46 20.12 -0.04 -11.94
C GLU A 46 18.84 -0.82 -11.64
N MET A 47 17.78 -0.10 -11.27
CA MET A 47 16.46 -0.70 -11.07
C MET A 47 15.75 -0.85 -12.40
N ALA A 48 15.11 -1.99 -12.60
CA ALA A 48 14.31 -2.28 -13.79
C ALA A 48 12.85 -2.58 -13.41
N PRO A 49 11.86 -2.22 -14.26
CA PRO A 49 10.46 -2.51 -13.99
C PRO A 49 10.16 -4.01 -14.06
N PHE A 50 9.23 -4.48 -13.25
CA PHE A 50 8.65 -5.81 -13.36
C PHE A 50 7.72 -5.94 -14.58
N GLY A 51 7.06 -4.86 -14.96
CA GLY A 51 6.04 -4.83 -16.00
C GLY A 51 4.65 -4.56 -15.43
N VAL A 52 3.74 -5.52 -15.45
CA VAL A 52 2.40 -5.38 -14.88
C VAL A 52 2.36 -5.93 -13.46
N ILE A 53 1.88 -5.11 -12.53
CA ILE A 53 1.72 -5.45 -11.11
C ILE A 53 0.24 -5.60 -10.77
N ALA A 54 -0.15 -6.73 -10.20
CA ALA A 54 -1.45 -6.90 -9.57
C ALA A 54 -1.39 -6.36 -8.14
N SER A 55 -2.14 -5.31 -7.84
CA SER A 55 -2.20 -4.67 -6.53
C SER A 55 -3.51 -4.98 -5.82
N ILE A 56 -3.48 -5.89 -4.85
CA ILE A 56 -4.65 -6.27 -4.06
C ILE A 56 -4.79 -5.30 -2.90
N CYS A 57 -5.93 -4.60 -2.85
CA CYS A 57 -6.20 -3.51 -1.92
C CYS A 57 -7.03 -3.97 -0.71
N PRO A 58 -6.71 -3.46 0.49
CA PRO A 58 -7.49 -3.73 1.70
C PRO A 58 -8.74 -2.85 1.79
N SER A 59 -9.72 -3.25 2.59
CA SER A 59 -10.90 -2.41 2.90
C SER A 59 -10.60 -1.27 3.87
N THR A 60 -9.57 -1.40 4.70
CA THR A 60 -9.23 -0.41 5.75
C THR A 60 -8.67 0.89 5.18
N ASN A 61 -7.88 0.81 4.11
CA ASN A 61 -7.18 1.95 3.50
C ASN A 61 -7.25 1.94 1.97
N PRO A 62 -8.42 1.75 1.33
CA PRO A 62 -8.50 1.52 -0.11
C PRO A 62 -7.93 2.68 -0.92
N VAL A 63 -8.30 3.90 -0.59
CA VAL A 63 -7.89 5.11 -1.32
C VAL A 63 -6.40 5.41 -1.15
N ALA A 64 -5.89 5.36 0.09
CA ALA A 64 -4.48 5.61 0.36
C ALA A 64 -3.58 4.54 -0.29
N SER A 65 -4.04 3.27 -0.31
CA SER A 65 -3.31 2.18 -0.99
C SER A 65 -3.22 2.40 -2.50
N VAL A 66 -4.31 2.82 -3.15
CA VAL A 66 -4.26 3.15 -4.59
C VAL A 66 -3.27 4.28 -4.85
N ILE A 67 -3.31 5.36 -4.07
CA ILE A 67 -2.42 6.52 -4.26
C ILE A 67 -0.96 6.10 -4.05
N ASN A 68 -0.65 5.49 -2.91
CA ASN A 68 0.71 5.07 -2.57
C ASN A 68 1.27 4.09 -3.60
N ASN A 69 0.53 3.02 -3.90
CA ASN A 69 0.97 2.00 -4.83
C ASN A 69 1.11 2.54 -6.26
N THR A 70 0.23 3.46 -6.68
CA THR A 70 0.40 4.13 -7.98
C THR A 70 1.71 4.89 -8.03
N ILE A 71 2.00 5.74 -7.03
CA ILE A 71 3.23 6.55 -7.02
C ILE A 71 4.47 5.64 -7.08
N CYS A 72 4.58 4.67 -6.17
CA CYS A 72 5.73 3.76 -6.13
C CYS A 72 5.88 2.93 -7.40
N MET A 73 4.79 2.34 -7.88
CA MET A 73 4.86 1.37 -8.99
C MET A 73 5.07 2.06 -10.33
N ILE A 74 4.41 3.21 -10.57
CA ILE A 74 4.62 4.00 -11.79
C ILE A 74 6.01 4.64 -11.79
N ALA A 75 6.50 5.15 -10.64
CA ALA A 75 7.87 5.66 -10.53
C ALA A 75 8.91 4.59 -10.89
N GLY A 76 8.66 3.32 -10.57
CA GLY A 76 9.47 2.18 -10.98
C GLY A 76 9.21 1.68 -12.41
N GLY A 77 8.46 2.40 -13.23
CA GLY A 77 8.22 2.07 -14.64
C GLY A 77 7.19 0.94 -14.87
N ASN A 78 6.35 0.63 -13.90
CA ASN A 78 5.38 -0.46 -14.00
C ASN A 78 3.97 0.04 -14.34
N ALA A 79 3.13 -0.85 -14.87
CA ALA A 79 1.68 -0.68 -14.93
C ALA A 79 1.00 -1.43 -13.79
N VAL A 80 -0.19 -0.99 -13.38
CA VAL A 80 -0.87 -1.54 -12.19
C VAL A 80 -2.32 -1.90 -12.47
N VAL A 81 -2.70 -3.12 -12.11
CA VAL A 81 -4.10 -3.56 -12.06
C VAL A 81 -4.52 -3.69 -10.59
N PHE A 82 -5.39 -2.81 -10.14
CA PHE A 82 -5.93 -2.85 -8.79
C PHE A 82 -7.05 -3.88 -8.64
N ALA A 83 -6.94 -4.75 -7.63
CA ALA A 83 -8.01 -5.64 -7.20
C ALA A 83 -8.63 -5.09 -5.90
N PRO A 84 -9.80 -4.45 -5.96
CA PRO A 84 -10.46 -3.88 -4.80
C PRO A 84 -10.95 -4.96 -3.83
N HIS A 85 -11.00 -4.62 -2.54
CA HIS A 85 -11.80 -5.39 -1.58
C HIS A 85 -13.30 -5.20 -1.92
N PRO A 86 -14.15 -6.25 -1.85
CA PRO A 86 -15.59 -6.12 -2.17
C PRO A 86 -16.29 -4.99 -1.42
N GLY A 87 -16.01 -4.83 -0.12
CA GLY A 87 -16.58 -3.76 0.72
C GLY A 87 -15.97 -2.37 0.51
N ALA A 88 -15.10 -2.18 -0.49
CA ALA A 88 -14.45 -0.90 -0.81
C ALA A 88 -14.26 -0.70 -2.33
N ALA A 89 -15.06 -1.40 -3.13
CA ALA A 89 -14.91 -1.40 -4.58
C ALA A 89 -15.18 -0.02 -5.19
N LYS A 90 -16.25 0.65 -4.79
CA LYS A 90 -16.65 1.96 -5.34
C LYS A 90 -15.60 3.04 -5.09
N CYS A 91 -15.10 3.17 -3.86
CA CYS A 91 -14.10 4.18 -3.54
C CYS A 91 -12.74 3.85 -4.18
N THR A 92 -12.39 2.58 -4.35
CA THR A 92 -11.18 2.16 -5.07
C THR A 92 -11.29 2.53 -6.54
N HIS A 93 -12.38 2.14 -7.23
CA HIS A 93 -12.61 2.50 -8.64
C HIS A 93 -12.57 4.00 -8.86
N ARG A 94 -13.31 4.75 -8.02
CA ARG A 94 -13.31 6.22 -8.13
C ARG A 94 -11.93 6.83 -7.94
N THR A 95 -11.11 6.26 -7.05
CA THR A 95 -9.74 6.73 -6.86
C THR A 95 -8.88 6.44 -8.08
N VAL A 96 -8.97 5.24 -8.65
CA VAL A 96 -8.26 4.88 -9.90
C VAL A 96 -8.65 5.82 -11.04
N GLU A 97 -9.94 6.13 -11.21
CA GLU A 97 -10.39 7.10 -12.21
C GLU A 97 -9.77 8.49 -12.04
N ILE A 98 -9.78 9.01 -10.80
CA ILE A 98 -9.21 10.34 -10.48
C ILE A 98 -7.71 10.36 -10.77
N VAL A 99 -6.99 9.34 -10.30
CA VAL A 99 -5.53 9.25 -10.49
C VAL A 99 -5.19 9.07 -11.96
N MET A 100 -5.94 8.22 -12.70
CA MET A 100 -5.74 8.05 -14.14
C MET A 100 -5.99 9.35 -14.92
N LYS A 101 -7.00 10.14 -14.49
CA LYS A 101 -7.21 11.47 -15.07
C LYS A 101 -6.00 12.38 -14.86
N SER A 102 -5.45 12.44 -13.65
CA SER A 102 -4.25 13.24 -13.35
C SER A 102 -3.03 12.76 -14.15
N LEU A 103 -2.85 11.45 -14.32
CA LEU A 103 -1.78 10.88 -15.13
C LEU A 103 -1.91 11.33 -16.61
N ARG A 104 -3.11 11.27 -17.19
CA ARG A 104 -3.37 11.75 -18.55
C ARG A 104 -3.08 13.25 -18.71
N GLU A 105 -3.52 14.06 -17.76
CA GLU A 105 -3.26 15.52 -17.74
C GLU A 105 -1.76 15.83 -17.65
N SER A 106 -0.96 14.90 -17.11
CA SER A 106 0.50 14.97 -17.05
C SER A 106 1.19 14.37 -18.28
N GLY A 107 0.45 13.93 -19.30
CA GLY A 107 1.00 13.36 -20.54
C GLY A 107 1.31 11.86 -20.47
N ALA A 108 0.88 11.16 -19.43
CA ALA A 108 1.07 9.73 -19.33
C ALA A 108 0.17 8.94 -20.31
N PRO A 109 0.63 7.79 -20.83
CA PRO A 109 -0.18 6.95 -21.70
C PRO A 109 -1.40 6.38 -20.96
N ASP A 110 -2.43 6.07 -21.74
CA ASP A 110 -3.62 5.39 -21.20
C ASP A 110 -3.30 3.97 -20.73
N GLY A 111 -4.01 3.53 -19.71
CA GLY A 111 -3.94 2.15 -19.23
C GLY A 111 -2.80 1.86 -18.25
N LEU A 112 -2.02 2.86 -17.82
CA LEU A 112 -0.98 2.64 -16.80
C LEU A 112 -1.55 2.10 -15.49
N ILE A 113 -2.74 2.56 -15.12
CA ILE A 113 -3.46 2.00 -13.99
C ILE A 113 -4.89 1.63 -14.39
N SER A 114 -5.37 0.52 -13.85
CA SER A 114 -6.74 0.05 -14.04
C SER A 114 -7.23 -0.66 -12.77
N SER A 115 -8.51 -1.02 -12.74
CA SER A 115 -9.05 -1.84 -11.64
C SER A 115 -10.03 -2.88 -12.15
N LEU A 116 -10.10 -4.02 -11.46
CA LEU A 116 -11.08 -5.05 -11.72
C LEU A 116 -12.50 -4.48 -11.55
N GLN A 117 -13.32 -4.53 -12.59
CA GLN A 117 -14.69 -4.03 -12.55
C GLN A 117 -15.61 -4.98 -11.77
N HIS A 118 -15.42 -6.29 -11.95
CA HIS A 118 -16.14 -7.31 -11.21
C HIS A 118 -15.26 -7.86 -10.09
N VAL A 119 -15.63 -7.54 -8.85
CA VAL A 119 -14.87 -7.95 -7.68
C VAL A 119 -15.38 -9.29 -7.18
N SER A 120 -14.67 -10.37 -7.50
CA SER A 120 -14.97 -11.73 -7.06
C SER A 120 -13.68 -12.49 -6.73
N LEU A 121 -13.80 -13.58 -6.01
CA LEU A 121 -12.65 -14.46 -5.75
C LEU A 121 -12.09 -15.06 -7.05
N ASP A 122 -12.94 -15.40 -7.99
CA ASP A 122 -12.52 -15.96 -9.27
C ASP A 122 -11.74 -14.94 -10.10
N ALA A 123 -12.26 -13.69 -10.21
CA ALA A 123 -11.54 -12.62 -10.90
C ALA A 123 -10.20 -12.28 -10.24
N MET A 124 -10.13 -12.33 -8.90
CA MET A 124 -8.89 -12.14 -8.17
C MET A 124 -7.90 -13.29 -8.44
N ASN A 125 -8.36 -14.54 -8.43
CA ASN A 125 -7.54 -15.70 -8.75
C ASN A 125 -7.04 -15.66 -10.20
N GLU A 126 -7.91 -15.30 -11.15
CA GLU A 126 -7.54 -15.12 -12.55
C GLU A 126 -6.47 -14.04 -12.70
N LEU A 127 -6.61 -12.89 -12.01
CA LEU A 127 -5.59 -11.84 -12.01
C LEU A 127 -4.26 -12.35 -11.46
N MET A 128 -4.27 -13.06 -10.32
CA MET A 128 -3.05 -13.56 -9.69
C MET A 128 -2.33 -14.62 -10.54
N THR A 129 -3.07 -15.40 -11.33
CA THR A 129 -2.50 -16.47 -12.18
C THR A 129 -2.25 -16.02 -13.62
N SER A 130 -2.73 -14.84 -14.02
CA SER A 130 -2.62 -14.31 -15.39
C SER A 130 -1.15 -14.27 -15.86
N PRO A 131 -0.83 -14.78 -17.04
CA PRO A 131 0.54 -14.73 -17.58
C PRO A 131 1.05 -13.31 -17.83
N ASN A 132 0.15 -12.34 -17.93
CA ASN A 132 0.47 -10.92 -18.13
C ASN A 132 0.82 -10.18 -16.84
N VAL A 133 0.65 -10.79 -15.66
CA VAL A 133 1.04 -10.22 -14.37
C VAL A 133 2.41 -10.76 -13.98
N ASN A 134 3.33 -9.85 -13.67
CA ASN A 134 4.72 -10.17 -13.36
C ASN A 134 5.02 -10.14 -11.86
N LEU A 135 4.27 -9.34 -11.10
CA LEU A 135 4.42 -9.22 -9.65
C LEU A 135 3.04 -9.04 -8.99
N ILE A 136 2.87 -9.63 -7.82
CA ILE A 136 1.69 -9.42 -6.98
C ILE A 136 2.08 -8.62 -5.75
N SER A 137 1.38 -7.51 -5.51
CA SER A 137 1.46 -6.74 -4.26
C SER A 137 0.15 -6.89 -3.51
N ALA A 138 0.14 -7.70 -2.45
CA ALA A 138 -1.07 -8.03 -1.70
C ALA A 138 -1.07 -7.39 -0.31
N THR A 139 -2.03 -6.50 -0.06
CA THR A 139 -2.27 -5.96 1.28
C THR A 139 -3.66 -6.39 1.75
N GLY A 140 -3.73 -7.14 2.83
CA GLY A 140 -5.01 -7.63 3.33
C GLY A 140 -4.92 -8.67 4.43
N GLY A 141 -5.99 -9.44 4.61
CA GLY A 141 -6.03 -10.50 5.60
C GLY A 141 -5.10 -11.67 5.27
N PRO A 142 -4.81 -12.55 6.28
CA PRO A 142 -3.87 -13.66 6.11
C PRO A 142 -4.20 -14.59 4.94
N GLY A 143 -5.48 -14.77 4.64
CA GLY A 143 -5.93 -15.64 3.54
C GLY A 143 -5.50 -15.14 2.17
N VAL A 144 -5.72 -13.85 1.89
CA VAL A 144 -5.35 -13.26 0.59
C VAL A 144 -3.84 -13.15 0.42
N VAL A 145 -3.13 -12.83 1.50
CA VAL A 145 -1.66 -12.80 1.47
C VAL A 145 -1.08 -14.18 1.20
N ARG A 146 -1.61 -15.21 1.84
CA ARG A 146 -1.21 -16.61 1.58
C ARG A 146 -1.49 -17.01 0.13
N ALA A 147 -2.67 -16.69 -0.39
CA ALA A 147 -3.02 -16.98 -1.78
C ALA A 147 -2.05 -16.31 -2.77
N ALA A 148 -1.70 -15.04 -2.53
CA ALA A 148 -0.71 -14.32 -3.33
C ALA A 148 0.67 -15.00 -3.30
N LEU A 149 1.16 -15.36 -2.12
CA LEU A 149 2.45 -16.04 -1.95
C LEU A 149 2.48 -17.45 -2.55
N GLN A 150 1.32 -18.10 -2.66
CA GLN A 150 1.19 -19.45 -3.24
C GLN A 150 0.81 -19.44 -4.73
N SER A 151 0.65 -18.27 -5.35
CA SER A 151 0.23 -18.14 -6.75
C SER A 151 1.24 -18.66 -7.80
N GLY A 152 2.47 -18.94 -7.37
CA GLY A 152 3.57 -19.31 -8.26
C GLY A 152 4.26 -18.11 -8.93
N LYS A 153 3.90 -16.88 -8.57
CA LYS A 153 4.51 -15.64 -9.05
C LYS A 153 5.29 -14.94 -7.95
N PRO A 154 6.24 -14.06 -8.31
CA PRO A 154 6.81 -13.12 -7.35
C PRO A 154 5.69 -12.36 -6.63
N ALA A 155 5.72 -12.34 -5.29
CA ALA A 155 4.68 -11.68 -4.51
C ALA A 155 5.26 -10.99 -3.28
N ILE A 156 4.75 -9.78 -3.01
CA ILE A 156 5.01 -9.00 -1.79
C ILE A 156 3.70 -8.97 -1.00
N GLY A 157 3.71 -9.56 0.18
CA GLY A 157 2.52 -9.66 1.03
C GLY A 157 2.64 -8.83 2.30
N ALA A 158 1.61 -8.02 2.58
CA ALA A 158 1.46 -7.27 3.83
C ALA A 158 0.16 -7.69 4.52
N GLY A 159 0.30 -8.41 5.63
CA GLY A 159 -0.79 -8.85 6.49
C GLY A 159 -1.14 -7.84 7.60
N PRO A 160 -2.00 -8.24 8.55
CA PRO A 160 -2.26 -7.44 9.74
C PRO A 160 -0.99 -7.30 10.58
N GLY A 161 -0.71 -6.09 11.03
CA GLY A 161 0.40 -5.78 11.90
C GLY A 161 -0.07 -5.42 13.32
N ASN A 162 0.85 -5.53 14.25
CA ASN A 162 0.68 -5.06 15.62
C ASN A 162 2.05 -4.58 16.13
N PRO A 163 2.49 -3.35 15.74
CA PRO A 163 3.81 -2.86 16.10
C PRO A 163 3.90 -2.59 17.61
N PRO A 164 4.89 -3.19 18.30
CA PRO A 164 5.11 -2.94 19.71
C PRO A 164 5.69 -1.54 19.96
N VAL A 165 5.42 -1.00 21.13
CA VAL A 165 6.05 0.21 21.65
C VAL A 165 6.83 -0.15 22.90
N VAL A 166 8.11 0.17 22.90
CA VAL A 166 8.97 -0.01 24.07
C VAL A 166 9.22 1.36 24.68
N VAL A 167 8.93 1.49 25.98
CA VAL A 167 9.19 2.69 26.77
C VAL A 167 10.22 2.28 27.82
N ASP A 168 11.41 2.86 27.77
CA ASP A 168 12.47 2.59 28.73
C ASP A 168 12.58 3.70 29.80
N GLU A 169 13.50 3.54 30.75
CA GLU A 169 13.68 4.46 31.86
C GLU A 169 14.21 5.87 31.45
N THR A 170 14.66 6.04 30.21
CA THR A 170 15.13 7.33 29.70
C THR A 170 14.03 8.15 29.05
N ALA A 171 12.85 7.56 28.86
CA ALA A 171 11.75 8.20 28.17
C ALA A 171 11.03 9.23 29.06
N ASP A 172 10.52 10.31 28.43
CA ASP A 172 9.47 11.14 29.04
C ASP A 172 8.16 10.35 29.07
N VAL A 173 7.77 9.88 30.25
CA VAL A 173 6.62 9.00 30.43
C VAL A 173 5.29 9.67 30.03
N GLU A 174 5.14 10.98 30.31
CA GLU A 174 3.92 11.71 29.95
C GLU A 174 3.80 11.87 28.43
N GLN A 175 4.89 12.26 27.76
CA GLN A 175 4.93 12.36 26.30
C GLN A 175 4.72 10.98 25.64
N ALA A 176 5.38 9.94 26.15
CA ALA A 176 5.24 8.57 25.67
C ALA A 176 3.77 8.08 25.77
N ALA A 177 3.08 8.38 26.86
CA ALA A 177 1.66 8.04 27.02
C ALA A 177 0.78 8.76 25.99
N ILE A 178 1.01 10.05 25.75
CA ILE A 178 0.30 10.83 24.73
C ILE A 178 0.54 10.24 23.33
N ASP A 179 1.78 9.94 22.99
CA ASP A 179 2.16 9.40 21.67
C ASP A 179 1.56 8.02 21.43
N ILE A 180 1.54 7.15 22.46
CA ILE A 180 0.95 5.82 22.39
C ILE A 180 -0.56 5.94 22.15
N ILE A 181 -1.26 6.75 22.94
CA ILE A 181 -2.71 6.92 22.82
C ILE A 181 -3.07 7.54 21.45
N THR A 182 -2.34 8.56 21.04
CA THR A 182 -2.55 9.22 19.76
C THR A 182 -2.37 8.26 18.59
N GLY A 183 -1.29 7.47 18.60
CA GLY A 183 -1.02 6.48 17.58
C GLY A 183 -2.03 5.32 17.57
N ALA A 184 -2.47 4.86 18.75
CA ALA A 184 -3.46 3.79 18.87
C ALA A 184 -4.88 4.22 18.50
N SER A 185 -5.24 5.49 18.72
CA SER A 185 -6.59 5.99 18.43
C SER A 185 -6.76 6.53 17.02
N PHE A 186 -5.67 6.75 16.29
CA PHE A 186 -5.71 7.30 14.94
C PHE A 186 -6.53 6.42 14.00
N ASP A 187 -7.48 7.05 13.30
CA ASP A 187 -8.42 6.40 12.38
C ASP A 187 -9.13 5.17 12.98
N ASN A 188 -9.49 5.24 14.27
CA ASN A 188 -10.12 4.16 15.03
C ASN A 188 -9.27 2.86 15.04
N ASN A 189 -7.96 2.97 15.07
CA ASN A 189 -7.02 1.85 15.07
C ASN A 189 -7.12 0.92 13.83
N LEU A 190 -7.52 1.46 12.70
CA LEU A 190 -7.74 0.67 11.48
C LEU A 190 -6.46 0.40 10.67
N GLN A 191 -5.37 1.05 11.01
CA GLN A 191 -4.11 0.86 10.28
C GLN A 191 -3.41 -0.41 10.75
N CYS A 192 -2.87 -1.19 9.79
CA CYS A 192 -2.01 -2.34 10.12
C CYS A 192 -0.72 -1.95 10.86
N ILE A 193 -0.36 -0.66 10.87
CA ILE A 193 0.76 -0.07 11.61
C ILE A 193 0.31 0.65 12.88
N ALA A 194 -0.97 0.64 13.22
CA ALA A 194 -1.47 1.24 14.46
C ALA A 194 -1.09 0.36 15.66
N LYS A 195 -0.78 1.03 16.77
CA LYS A 195 -0.34 0.38 18.00
C LYS A 195 -1.53 -0.28 18.70
N PHE A 196 -1.38 -1.51 19.11
CA PHE A 196 -2.30 -2.16 20.03
C PHE A 196 -1.86 -1.87 21.47
N VAL A 197 -2.76 -1.32 22.27
CA VAL A 197 -2.50 -1.16 23.72
C VAL A 197 -3.05 -2.39 24.42
N ASP A 198 -2.17 -3.32 24.81
CA ASP A 198 -2.52 -4.40 25.71
C ASP A 198 -2.28 -3.95 27.16
N ARG A 199 -3.33 -3.97 27.98
CA ARG A 199 -3.24 -3.62 29.41
C ARG A 199 -2.39 -4.59 30.24
N LYS A 200 -1.96 -5.72 29.69
CA LYS A 200 -1.17 -6.72 30.39
C LYS A 200 0.35 -6.56 30.20
N SER A 201 0.79 -5.73 29.28
CA SER A 201 2.21 -5.53 29.00
C SER A 201 2.77 -4.20 29.54
N VAL A 202 2.21 -3.70 30.62
CA VAL A 202 2.88 -2.68 31.44
C VAL A 202 3.76 -3.42 32.44
N VAL A 203 5.01 -3.65 32.06
CA VAL A 203 6.07 -4.07 32.98
C VAL A 203 6.90 -2.85 33.31
#